data_30379506b9677bfd1010d20b06e2bb6f
#
_entry.id   30379506b9677bfd1010d20b06e2bb6f
#
_cell.length_a   1.000
_cell.length_b   1.000
_cell.length_c   1.000
_cell.angle_alpha   90.00
_cell.angle_beta   90.00
_cell.angle_gamma   90.00
#
_symmetry.space_group_name_H-M   'P 1'
#
loop_
_entity.id
_entity.type
_entity.pdbx_description
1 polymer ?
#
loop_
_entity_poly.entity_id
_entity_poly.type
_entity_poly.pdbx_seq_one_letter_code
_entity_poly.pdbx_strand_id
1 'polypeptide(L)'
;MKKMILSAVAFAVALGSAVGTAQAKERIGVTIYKYDDNFMALMRKEIEKEAAQHKDVELLMNDSQNTQSIQNDQVDGLLSKGVKALAINLVDPSAAPTIIGKAKGDDVPVIFFNKDPGAKAIGSYEHAYYVGTDPKESGVIQGDLIAKQWKANPALDLNKDGKIQYVLLKGEPGHPDAEARTKYVVDELNKQGIQTEQLFIDTGMWDAAMAKDKTDAWLTSPKADQIEVIISNNDGMAMGALEATKAHGKKLPIFGVDALPEVLQLIKKGEIAGTVLNDGVGQAKAVIALSTNLAAGKDATAGTEIKLKDKVARIPYLGVDASNLDKFLK
;
A
#
# COMPACT_ATOMS: atom_id res chain seq x y z
N MET A 1 28.50 -89.11 26.16
CA MET A 1 27.59 -88.18 26.72
C MET A 1 27.96 -86.80 26.17
N LYS A 2 27.30 -86.36 25.09
CA LYS A 2 27.61 -85.10 24.40
C LYS A 2 26.72 -83.99 24.93
N LYS A 3 27.34 -82.93 25.46
CA LYS A 3 26.63 -81.69 25.86
C LYS A 3 26.44 -80.83 24.64
N MET A 4 25.20 -80.56 24.28
CA MET A 4 24.82 -79.52 23.30
C MET A 4 24.76 -78.17 24.00
N ILE A 5 25.53 -77.23 23.51
CA ILE A 5 25.46 -75.81 23.91
C ILE A 5 24.56 -75.08 22.88
N LEU A 6 23.43 -74.60 23.34
CA LEU A 6 22.57 -73.71 22.56
C LEU A 6 23.06 -72.28 22.69
N SER A 7 23.50 -71.68 21.57
CA SER A 7 23.82 -70.25 21.49
C SER A 7 22.57 -69.51 21.07
N ALA A 8 22.04 -68.71 21.95
CA ALA A 8 20.94 -67.73 21.61
C ALA A 8 21.58 -66.44 21.04
N VAL A 9 21.29 -66.18 19.76
CA VAL A 9 21.66 -64.94 19.13
C VAL A 9 20.48 -63.95 19.36
N ALA A 10 20.74 -62.95 20.21
CA ALA A 10 19.78 -61.84 20.39
C ALA A 10 19.96 -60.84 19.27
N PHE A 11 18.92 -60.71 18.41
CA PHE A 11 18.84 -59.69 17.35
C PHE A 11 18.22 -58.42 17.99
N ALA A 12 19.05 -57.44 18.32
CA ALA A 12 18.60 -56.11 18.76
C ALA A 12 18.18 -55.30 17.54
N VAL A 13 16.87 -55.20 17.31
CA VAL A 13 16.29 -54.28 16.31
C VAL A 13 16.31 -52.86 16.93
N ALA A 14 17.27 -52.04 16.52
CA ALA A 14 17.30 -50.64 16.84
C ALA A 14 16.23 -49.93 15.99
N LEU A 15 15.02 -49.71 16.54
CA LEU A 15 14.04 -48.76 16.01
C LEU A 15 14.59 -47.33 16.20
N GLY A 16 15.30 -46.83 15.21
CA GLY A 16 15.63 -45.42 15.11
C GLY A 16 14.36 -44.62 14.90
N SER A 17 13.76 -44.14 15.98
CA SER A 17 12.70 -43.11 15.91
C SER A 17 13.32 -41.86 15.36
N ALA A 18 13.14 -41.60 14.05
CA ALA A 18 13.35 -40.30 13.47
C ALA A 18 12.29 -39.36 14.06
N VAL A 19 12.58 -38.80 15.22
CA VAL A 19 11.84 -37.67 15.76
C VAL A 19 12.16 -36.51 14.82
N GLY A 20 11.34 -36.31 13.81
CA GLY A 20 11.37 -35.09 13.02
C GLY A 20 11.10 -33.93 13.99
N THR A 21 12.15 -33.18 14.32
CA THR A 21 12.00 -31.92 15.04
C THR A 21 11.14 -31.03 14.16
N ALA A 22 9.89 -30.87 14.53
CA ALA A 22 9.06 -29.81 13.94
C ALA A 22 9.81 -28.50 14.20
N GLN A 23 10.44 -27.94 13.16
CA GLN A 23 11.13 -26.69 13.27
C GLN A 23 10.08 -25.62 13.62
N ALA A 24 10.28 -24.92 14.73
CA ALA A 24 9.39 -23.84 15.12
C ALA A 24 9.36 -22.80 14.01
N LYS A 25 8.15 -22.33 13.68
CA LYS A 25 7.97 -21.32 12.65
C LYS A 25 8.62 -20.01 13.07
N GLU A 26 9.24 -19.33 12.12
CA GLU A 26 9.73 -17.98 12.31
C GLU A 26 8.54 -17.01 12.39
N ARG A 27 8.43 -16.28 13.50
CA ARG A 27 7.34 -15.34 13.72
C ARG A 27 7.69 -13.98 13.13
N ILE A 28 6.81 -13.46 12.27
CA ILE A 28 6.88 -12.12 11.74
C ILE A 28 5.72 -11.31 12.33
N GLY A 29 6.04 -10.25 13.06
CA GLY A 29 5.06 -9.33 13.60
C GLY A 29 4.66 -8.29 12.56
N VAL A 30 3.36 -8.10 12.36
CA VAL A 30 2.85 -7.11 11.40
C VAL A 30 1.90 -6.15 12.09
N THR A 31 2.09 -4.84 11.91
CA THR A 31 1.10 -3.84 12.28
C THR A 31 0.68 -3.04 11.06
N ILE A 32 -0.62 -2.82 10.93
CA ILE A 32 -1.22 -1.99 9.89
C ILE A 32 -1.95 -0.84 10.57
N TYR A 33 -1.78 0.38 10.07
CA TYR A 33 -2.33 1.58 10.70
C TYR A 33 -3.85 1.50 10.86
N LYS A 34 -4.55 0.93 9.87
CA LYS A 34 -6.01 0.82 9.86
C LYS A 34 -6.45 -0.30 8.89
N TYR A 35 -7.24 -1.27 9.37
CA TYR A 35 -7.65 -2.44 8.57
C TYR A 35 -8.77 -2.14 7.57
N ASP A 36 -9.61 -1.15 7.85
CA ASP A 36 -10.76 -0.76 7.02
C ASP A 36 -10.41 0.30 5.94
N ASP A 37 -9.14 0.70 5.82
CA ASP A 37 -8.65 1.41 4.65
C ASP A 37 -8.66 0.48 3.43
N ASN A 38 -9.21 0.94 2.31
CA ASN A 38 -9.43 0.09 1.12
C ASN A 38 -8.11 -0.47 0.56
N PHE A 39 -7.06 0.36 0.47
CA PHE A 39 -5.76 -0.09 -0.02
C PHE A 39 -5.05 -1.00 1.00
N MET A 40 -5.14 -0.69 2.30
CA MET A 40 -4.56 -1.55 3.34
C MET A 40 -5.29 -2.88 3.48
N ALA A 41 -6.59 -2.94 3.22
CA ALA A 41 -7.33 -4.21 3.15
C ALA A 41 -6.80 -5.12 2.01
N LEU A 42 -6.51 -4.53 0.83
CA LEU A 42 -5.84 -5.24 -0.26
C LEU A 42 -4.43 -5.70 0.15
N MET A 43 -3.63 -4.79 0.69
CA MET A 43 -2.26 -5.09 1.16
C MET A 43 -2.24 -6.22 2.19
N ARG A 44 -3.13 -6.17 3.18
CA ARG A 44 -3.26 -7.21 4.21
C ARG A 44 -3.54 -8.57 3.60
N LYS A 45 -4.52 -8.64 2.71
CA LYS A 45 -4.88 -9.88 2.00
C LYS A 45 -3.70 -10.45 1.20
N GLU A 46 -2.96 -9.61 0.50
CA GLU A 46 -1.82 -10.07 -0.30
C GLU A 46 -0.61 -10.45 0.59
N ILE A 47 -0.39 -9.76 1.73
CA ILE A 47 0.61 -10.15 2.74
C ILE A 47 0.29 -11.53 3.32
N GLU A 48 -0.96 -11.77 3.74
CA GLU A 48 -1.42 -13.07 4.27
C GLU A 48 -1.27 -14.18 3.23
N LYS A 49 -1.65 -13.91 1.98
CA LYS A 49 -1.56 -14.85 0.87
C LYS A 49 -0.10 -15.18 0.50
N GLU A 50 0.79 -14.20 0.49
CA GLU A 50 2.21 -14.41 0.20
C GLU A 50 2.87 -15.20 1.33
N ALA A 51 2.62 -14.84 2.59
CA ALA A 51 3.15 -15.57 3.73
C ALA A 51 2.68 -17.03 3.80
N ALA A 52 1.47 -17.34 3.36
CA ALA A 52 0.95 -18.70 3.31
C ALA A 52 1.75 -19.64 2.37
N GLN A 53 2.56 -19.08 1.46
CA GLN A 53 3.49 -19.86 0.62
C GLN A 53 4.74 -20.31 1.38
N HIS A 54 5.04 -19.71 2.54
CA HIS A 54 6.19 -20.00 3.40
C HIS A 54 5.73 -20.82 4.61
N LYS A 55 5.90 -22.16 4.54
CA LYS A 55 5.43 -23.09 5.59
C LYS A 55 6.13 -22.93 6.94
N ASP A 56 7.30 -22.34 6.92
CA ASP A 56 8.18 -22.03 8.05
C ASP A 56 7.91 -20.66 8.69
N VAL A 57 6.92 -19.91 8.20
CA VAL A 57 6.55 -18.56 8.69
C VAL A 57 5.21 -18.59 9.41
N GLU A 58 5.08 -17.80 10.47
CA GLU A 58 3.85 -17.46 11.17
C GLU A 58 3.71 -15.95 11.24
N LEU A 59 2.59 -15.41 10.72
CA LEU A 59 2.29 -13.98 10.84
C LEU A 59 1.49 -13.69 12.11
N LEU A 60 1.92 -12.67 12.86
CA LEU A 60 1.18 -12.08 13.97
C LEU A 60 0.66 -10.70 13.55
N MET A 61 -0.56 -10.67 13.00
CA MET A 61 -1.18 -9.48 12.40
C MET A 61 -1.92 -8.63 13.43
N ASN A 62 -1.77 -7.30 13.35
CA ASN A 62 -2.41 -6.35 14.27
C ASN A 62 -2.97 -5.14 13.52
N ASP A 63 -4.19 -4.73 13.90
CA ASP A 63 -4.83 -3.48 13.50
C ASP A 63 -4.51 -2.40 14.54
N SER A 64 -3.84 -1.33 14.14
CA SER A 64 -3.50 -0.23 15.05
C SER A 64 -4.62 0.81 15.19
N GLN A 65 -5.77 0.61 14.52
CA GLN A 65 -6.97 1.42 14.64
C GLN A 65 -6.71 2.94 14.50
N ASN A 66 -5.78 3.28 13.62
CA ASN A 66 -5.30 4.64 13.39
C ASN A 66 -4.85 5.37 14.68
N THR A 67 -4.31 4.63 15.65
CA THR A 67 -3.90 5.15 16.95
C THR A 67 -2.45 4.78 17.26
N GLN A 68 -1.55 5.78 17.30
CA GLN A 68 -0.11 5.52 17.45
C GLN A 68 0.26 4.85 18.78
N SER A 69 -0.44 5.17 19.89
CA SER A 69 -0.21 4.50 21.18
C SER A 69 -0.52 3.00 21.09
N ILE A 70 -1.63 2.63 20.43
CA ILE A 70 -1.99 1.21 20.20
C ILE A 70 -0.89 0.53 19.37
N GLN A 71 -0.39 1.17 18.31
CA GLN A 71 0.71 0.60 17.52
C GLN A 71 1.98 0.38 18.37
N ASN A 72 2.33 1.34 19.22
CA ASN A 72 3.49 1.20 20.11
C ASN A 72 3.37 0.01 21.07
N ASP A 73 2.17 -0.18 21.66
CA ASP A 73 1.88 -1.31 22.56
C ASP A 73 1.89 -2.64 21.81
N GLN A 74 1.40 -2.65 20.58
CA GLN A 74 1.45 -3.82 19.69
C GLN A 74 2.89 -4.23 19.34
N VAL A 75 3.76 -3.26 19.06
CA VAL A 75 5.19 -3.52 18.80
C VAL A 75 5.85 -4.13 20.04
N ASP A 76 5.61 -3.58 21.24
CA ASP A 76 6.13 -4.15 22.49
C ASP A 76 5.62 -5.58 22.71
N GLY A 77 4.32 -5.81 22.47
CA GLY A 77 3.72 -7.14 22.56
C GLY A 77 4.30 -8.15 21.55
N LEU A 78 4.60 -7.73 20.33
CA LEU A 78 5.22 -8.55 19.29
C LEU A 78 6.66 -8.91 19.66
N LEU A 79 7.46 -7.93 20.10
CA LEU A 79 8.83 -8.18 20.59
C LEU A 79 8.84 -9.14 21.76
N SER A 80 7.96 -8.96 22.74
CA SER A 80 7.79 -9.86 23.89
C SER A 80 7.40 -11.29 23.49
N LYS A 81 6.73 -11.48 22.34
CA LYS A 81 6.42 -12.81 21.75
C LYS A 81 7.59 -13.42 20.99
N GLY A 82 8.72 -12.73 20.90
CA GLY A 82 9.94 -13.21 20.25
C GLY A 82 9.82 -13.28 18.73
N VAL A 83 9.17 -12.28 18.09
CA VAL A 83 9.17 -12.16 16.64
C VAL A 83 10.60 -11.99 16.11
N LYS A 84 10.86 -12.52 14.92
CA LYS A 84 12.16 -12.49 14.27
C LYS A 84 12.29 -11.36 13.23
N ALA A 85 11.19 -10.74 12.88
CA ALA A 85 11.13 -9.54 12.06
C ALA A 85 9.84 -8.77 12.35
N LEU A 86 9.86 -7.47 12.14
CA LEU A 86 8.69 -6.58 12.20
C LEU A 86 8.41 -6.00 10.81
N ALA A 87 7.17 -6.10 10.34
CA ALA A 87 6.66 -5.39 9.17
C ALA A 87 5.65 -4.33 9.64
N ILE A 88 5.98 -3.06 9.46
CA ILE A 88 5.27 -1.95 10.09
C ILE A 88 4.72 -0.98 9.03
N ASN A 89 3.39 -0.90 8.94
CA ASN A 89 2.73 0.22 8.29
C ASN A 89 2.38 1.26 9.37
N LEU A 90 3.10 2.35 9.36
CA LEU A 90 3.04 3.38 10.42
C LEU A 90 1.67 4.03 10.52
N VAL A 91 1.21 4.31 11.74
CA VAL A 91 0.12 5.26 11.99
C VAL A 91 0.66 6.67 11.69
N ASP A 92 1.69 7.08 12.38
CA ASP A 92 2.38 8.36 12.20
C ASP A 92 3.83 8.12 11.77
N PRO A 93 4.27 8.60 10.59
CA PRO A 93 5.67 8.49 10.15
C PRO A 93 6.69 9.03 11.16
N SER A 94 6.33 10.03 11.96
CA SER A 94 7.20 10.61 13.00
C SER A 94 7.51 9.64 14.14
N ALA A 95 6.74 8.55 14.31
CA ALA A 95 6.96 7.53 15.31
C ALA A 95 8.04 6.49 14.93
N ALA A 96 8.51 6.50 13.67
CA ALA A 96 9.50 5.54 13.20
C ALA A 96 10.76 5.45 14.09
N PRO A 97 11.38 6.54 14.58
CA PRO A 97 12.52 6.44 15.49
C PRO A 97 12.22 5.69 16.79
N THR A 98 11.01 5.85 17.35
CA THR A 98 10.59 5.13 18.56
C THR A 98 10.48 3.63 18.29
N ILE A 99 9.83 3.23 17.19
CA ILE A 99 9.69 1.81 16.80
C ILE A 99 11.07 1.20 16.50
N ILE A 100 11.93 1.92 15.78
CA ILE A 100 13.31 1.50 15.52
C ILE A 100 14.09 1.31 16.82
N GLY A 101 13.95 2.23 17.78
CA GLY A 101 14.60 2.13 19.08
C GLY A 101 14.24 0.83 19.83
N LYS A 102 12.96 0.46 19.82
CA LYS A 102 12.46 -0.79 20.41
C LYS A 102 13.02 -2.02 19.66
N ALA A 103 12.89 -2.05 18.33
CA ALA A 103 13.38 -3.17 17.51
C ALA A 103 14.90 -3.38 17.65
N LYS A 104 15.66 -2.28 17.68
CA LYS A 104 17.12 -2.30 17.86
C LYS A 104 17.54 -2.82 19.24
N GLY A 105 16.74 -2.56 20.28
CA GLY A 105 16.99 -3.07 21.63
C GLY A 105 16.98 -4.59 21.70
N ASP A 106 16.17 -5.25 20.88
CA ASP A 106 16.01 -6.69 20.80
C ASP A 106 16.74 -7.32 19.58
N ASP A 107 17.51 -6.51 18.84
CA ASP A 107 18.19 -6.90 17.58
C ASP A 107 17.23 -7.49 16.52
N VAL A 108 16.00 -6.95 16.45
CA VAL A 108 14.97 -7.40 15.52
C VAL A 108 14.93 -6.48 14.30
N PRO A 109 15.05 -6.99 13.06
CA PRO A 109 14.91 -6.20 11.85
C PRO A 109 13.50 -5.66 11.68
N VAL A 110 13.40 -4.42 11.13
CA VAL A 110 12.15 -3.76 10.88
C VAL A 110 12.02 -3.34 9.41
N ILE A 111 10.93 -3.73 8.79
CA ILE A 111 10.57 -3.38 7.42
C ILE A 111 9.35 -2.46 7.49
N PHE A 112 9.55 -1.19 7.26
CA PHE A 112 8.44 -0.26 7.08
C PHE A 112 7.85 -0.43 5.69
N PHE A 113 6.55 -0.23 5.55
CA PHE A 113 5.91 -0.29 4.25
C PHE A 113 4.79 0.74 4.09
N ASN A 114 4.53 1.14 2.84
CA ASN A 114 3.57 2.15 2.42
C ASN A 114 3.87 3.57 2.97
N LYS A 115 3.65 3.87 4.26
CA LYS A 115 4.01 5.18 4.84
C LYS A 115 5.52 5.27 5.04
N ASP A 116 6.18 6.19 4.31
CA ASP A 116 7.64 6.35 4.32
C ASP A 116 8.11 6.93 5.67
N PRO A 117 8.97 6.22 6.42
CA PRO A 117 9.51 6.69 7.70
C PRO A 117 10.60 7.76 7.54
N GLY A 118 11.04 8.01 6.30
CA GLY A 118 12.11 8.94 5.96
C GLY A 118 13.52 8.34 6.04
N ALA A 119 14.40 8.85 5.18
CA ALA A 119 15.77 8.35 5.03
C ALA A 119 16.58 8.41 6.34
N LYS A 120 16.36 9.43 7.18
CA LYS A 120 17.03 9.56 8.48
C LYS A 120 16.67 8.41 9.43
N ALA A 121 15.39 8.02 9.48
CA ALA A 121 14.94 6.90 10.29
C ALA A 121 15.54 5.59 9.79
N ILE A 122 15.43 5.29 8.50
CA ILE A 122 16.03 4.10 7.88
C ILE A 122 17.55 4.03 8.08
N GLY A 123 18.24 5.16 8.01
CA GLY A 123 19.70 5.27 8.23
C GLY A 123 20.13 5.03 9.68
N SER A 124 19.23 5.14 10.68
CA SER A 124 19.56 5.07 12.10
C SER A 124 19.77 3.66 12.66
N TYR A 125 19.36 2.63 11.89
CA TYR A 125 19.50 1.23 12.26
C TYR A 125 19.90 0.39 11.05
N GLU A 126 20.89 -0.49 11.22
CA GLU A 126 21.42 -1.34 10.15
C GLU A 126 20.32 -2.23 9.53
N HIS A 127 19.45 -2.77 10.39
CA HIS A 127 18.38 -3.69 10.01
C HIS A 127 17.01 -2.99 9.82
N ALA A 128 17.00 -1.68 9.53
CA ALA A 128 15.79 -0.96 9.14
C ALA A 128 15.69 -0.83 7.62
N TYR A 129 14.53 -1.18 7.05
CA TYR A 129 14.25 -1.19 5.62
C TYR A 129 12.92 -0.49 5.33
N TYR A 130 12.72 -0.09 4.07
CA TYR A 130 11.44 0.42 3.61
C TYR A 130 11.05 -0.22 2.28
N VAL A 131 9.77 -0.59 2.16
CA VAL A 131 9.13 -1.05 0.93
C VAL A 131 7.99 -0.10 0.60
N GLY A 132 8.03 0.54 -0.54
CA GLY A 132 6.98 1.46 -0.95
C GLY A 132 7.26 2.05 -2.33
N THR A 133 6.71 3.21 -2.59
CA THR A 133 6.68 3.86 -3.89
C THR A 133 7.41 5.21 -3.84
N ASP A 134 7.57 5.87 -4.98
CA ASP A 134 7.91 7.30 -5.02
C ASP A 134 6.60 8.11 -5.09
N PRO A 135 6.21 8.82 -4.02
CA PRO A 135 4.95 9.55 -3.99
C PRO A 135 4.78 10.55 -5.14
N LYS A 136 5.87 11.16 -5.60
CA LYS A 136 5.85 12.12 -6.71
C LYS A 136 5.39 11.47 -8.01
N GLU A 137 5.85 10.25 -8.27
CA GLU A 137 5.54 9.51 -9.50
C GLU A 137 4.03 9.35 -9.69
N SER A 138 3.29 9.04 -8.62
CA SER A 138 1.83 8.86 -8.71
C SER A 138 1.09 10.14 -9.13
N GLY A 139 1.49 11.29 -8.60
CA GLY A 139 0.90 12.58 -9.00
C GLY A 139 1.20 12.94 -10.46
N VAL A 140 2.45 12.72 -10.90
CA VAL A 140 2.84 12.93 -12.30
C VAL A 140 2.03 12.04 -13.23
N ILE A 141 1.95 10.74 -12.95
CA ILE A 141 1.19 9.80 -13.79
C ILE A 141 -0.31 10.16 -13.81
N GLN A 142 -0.89 10.56 -12.68
CA GLN A 142 -2.28 11.02 -12.64
C GLN A 142 -2.48 12.27 -13.51
N GLY A 143 -1.54 13.22 -13.46
CA GLY A 143 -1.54 14.38 -14.34
C GLY A 143 -1.44 14.00 -15.83
N ASP A 144 -0.61 13.02 -16.19
CA ASP A 144 -0.50 12.48 -17.55
C ASP A 144 -1.83 11.89 -18.05
N LEU A 145 -2.51 11.11 -17.21
CA LEU A 145 -3.83 10.53 -17.55
C LEU A 145 -4.87 11.61 -17.79
N ILE A 146 -4.93 12.63 -16.94
CA ILE A 146 -5.85 13.77 -17.09
C ILE A 146 -5.53 14.55 -18.37
N ALA A 147 -4.26 14.89 -18.60
CA ALA A 147 -3.80 15.61 -19.77
C ALA A 147 -4.12 14.87 -21.07
N LYS A 148 -3.91 13.55 -21.08
CA LYS A 148 -4.25 12.68 -22.22
C LYS A 148 -5.75 12.77 -22.56
N GLN A 149 -6.60 12.65 -21.54
CA GLN A 149 -8.05 12.71 -21.77
C GLN A 149 -8.53 14.10 -22.15
N TRP A 150 -8.01 15.15 -21.52
CA TRP A 150 -8.33 16.53 -21.84
C TRP A 150 -8.01 16.88 -23.29
N LYS A 151 -6.80 16.56 -23.75
CA LYS A 151 -6.37 16.79 -25.13
C LYS A 151 -7.18 15.99 -26.15
N ALA A 152 -7.62 14.79 -25.79
CA ALA A 152 -8.39 13.91 -26.67
C ALA A 152 -9.88 14.28 -26.77
N ASN A 153 -10.42 15.02 -25.79
CA ASN A 153 -11.84 15.33 -25.72
C ASN A 153 -12.11 16.82 -25.41
N PRO A 154 -12.14 17.70 -26.41
CA PRO A 154 -12.41 19.12 -26.23
C PRO A 154 -13.76 19.45 -25.58
N ALA A 155 -14.71 18.50 -25.53
CA ALA A 155 -16.01 18.69 -24.89
C ALA A 155 -15.93 18.69 -23.35
N LEU A 156 -14.77 18.36 -22.76
CA LEU A 156 -14.53 18.47 -21.33
C LEU A 156 -14.37 19.92 -20.87
N ASP A 157 -13.92 20.81 -21.76
CA ASP A 157 -13.85 22.25 -21.54
C ASP A 157 -15.27 22.83 -21.70
N LEU A 158 -16.02 22.89 -20.59
CA LEU A 158 -17.45 23.24 -20.58
C LEU A 158 -17.69 24.70 -20.92
N ASN A 159 -16.83 25.60 -20.47
CA ASN A 159 -16.90 27.04 -20.65
C ASN A 159 -16.06 27.54 -21.83
N LYS A 160 -15.23 26.68 -22.45
CA LYS A 160 -14.36 26.96 -23.62
C LYS A 160 -13.28 28.00 -23.33
N ASP A 161 -12.76 28.04 -22.11
CA ASP A 161 -11.68 28.97 -21.72
C ASP A 161 -10.27 28.38 -21.85
N GLY A 162 -10.17 27.11 -22.20
CA GLY A 162 -8.91 26.38 -22.38
C GLY A 162 -8.22 25.99 -21.08
N LYS A 163 -8.91 26.06 -19.94
CA LYS A 163 -8.40 25.65 -18.63
C LYS A 163 -9.18 24.47 -18.11
N ILE A 164 -8.58 23.72 -17.20
CA ILE A 164 -9.29 22.70 -16.41
C ILE A 164 -9.76 23.31 -15.09
N GLN A 165 -11.08 23.45 -14.92
CA GLN A 165 -11.68 23.78 -13.65
C GLN A 165 -11.85 22.47 -12.84
N TYR A 166 -10.99 22.28 -11.83
CA TYR A 166 -10.97 21.04 -11.06
C TYR A 166 -11.35 21.23 -9.60
N VAL A 167 -11.79 20.13 -9.01
CA VAL A 167 -11.91 19.94 -7.55
C VAL A 167 -11.00 18.79 -7.13
N LEU A 168 -10.46 18.86 -5.90
CA LEU A 168 -9.49 17.87 -5.42
C LEU A 168 -9.85 17.33 -4.05
N LEU A 169 -9.94 15.99 -3.96
CA LEU A 169 -10.06 15.23 -2.71
C LEU A 169 -8.68 14.84 -2.23
N LYS A 170 -8.22 15.49 -1.16
CA LYS A 170 -6.93 15.24 -0.53
C LYS A 170 -7.04 14.12 0.50
N GLY A 171 -6.02 13.29 0.61
CA GLY A 171 -5.87 12.29 1.66
C GLY A 171 -5.59 12.92 3.03
N GLU A 172 -4.96 12.15 3.90
CA GLU A 172 -4.56 12.59 5.24
C GLU A 172 -3.52 13.72 5.17
N PRO A 173 -3.77 14.87 5.81
CA PRO A 173 -2.81 15.98 5.82
C PRO A 173 -1.47 15.57 6.44
N GLY A 174 -0.38 15.99 5.81
CA GLY A 174 0.99 15.63 6.25
C GLY A 174 1.45 14.24 5.80
N HIS A 175 0.57 13.42 5.24
CA HIS A 175 0.96 12.16 4.64
C HIS A 175 1.76 12.41 3.36
N PRO A 176 2.98 11.86 3.20
CA PRO A 176 3.83 12.13 2.03
C PRO A 176 3.12 11.92 0.68
N ASP A 177 2.33 10.84 0.56
CA ASP A 177 1.57 10.56 -0.66
C ASP A 177 0.47 11.60 -0.92
N ALA A 178 -0.27 12.04 0.13
CA ALA A 178 -1.31 13.03 -0.04
C ALA A 178 -0.74 14.37 -0.51
N GLU A 179 0.36 14.81 0.11
CA GLU A 179 1.02 16.05 -0.28
C GLU A 179 1.57 15.97 -1.70
N ALA A 180 2.23 14.88 -2.05
CA ALA A 180 2.82 14.69 -3.37
C ALA A 180 1.75 14.56 -4.46
N ARG A 181 0.74 13.71 -4.29
CA ARG A 181 -0.36 13.53 -5.26
C ARG A 181 -1.10 14.84 -5.49
N THR A 182 -1.39 15.60 -4.43
CA THR A 182 -2.05 16.92 -4.52
C THR A 182 -1.23 17.92 -5.33
N LYS A 183 0.10 17.96 -5.11
CA LYS A 183 0.99 18.93 -5.76
C LYS A 183 1.31 18.52 -7.19
N TYR A 184 1.81 17.30 -7.37
CA TYR A 184 2.45 16.94 -8.63
C TYR A 184 1.47 16.63 -9.77
N VAL A 185 0.19 16.35 -9.48
CA VAL A 185 -0.85 16.27 -10.52
C VAL A 185 -1.04 17.61 -11.21
N VAL A 186 -1.08 18.69 -10.46
CA VAL A 186 -1.24 20.06 -10.99
C VAL A 186 0.05 20.54 -11.66
N ASP A 187 1.19 20.28 -11.04
CA ASP A 187 2.50 20.60 -11.62
C ASP A 187 2.67 19.95 -13.00
N GLU A 188 2.27 18.68 -13.17
CA GLU A 188 2.40 17.97 -14.44
C GLU A 188 1.44 18.52 -15.50
N LEU A 189 0.20 18.84 -15.16
CA LEU A 189 -0.74 19.50 -16.06
C LEU A 189 -0.17 20.83 -16.57
N ASN A 190 0.32 21.68 -15.67
CA ASN A 190 0.92 22.96 -16.01
C ASN A 190 2.18 22.79 -16.88
N LYS A 191 3.05 21.82 -16.57
CA LYS A 191 4.24 21.49 -17.36
C LYS A 191 3.88 21.06 -18.78
N GLN A 192 2.73 20.41 -18.98
CA GLN A 192 2.21 20.04 -20.31
C GLN A 192 1.47 21.19 -21.02
N GLY A 193 1.51 22.40 -20.48
CA GLY A 193 0.90 23.60 -21.06
C GLY A 193 -0.62 23.70 -20.84
N ILE A 194 -1.19 22.87 -19.97
CA ILE A 194 -2.60 22.90 -19.61
C ILE A 194 -2.77 23.81 -18.40
N GLN A 195 -3.45 24.93 -18.57
CA GLN A 195 -3.79 25.80 -17.45
C GLN A 195 -4.87 25.17 -16.58
N THR A 196 -4.79 25.39 -15.28
CA THR A 196 -5.71 24.81 -14.30
C THR A 196 -6.29 25.89 -13.40
N GLU A 197 -7.54 25.71 -12.98
CA GLU A 197 -8.20 26.53 -11.97
C GLU A 197 -8.80 25.63 -10.88
N GLN A 198 -8.28 25.75 -9.67
CA GLN A 198 -8.79 25.00 -8.52
C GLN A 198 -10.07 25.67 -8.01
N LEU A 199 -11.22 25.02 -8.18
CA LEU A 199 -12.47 25.50 -7.64
C LEU A 199 -12.61 25.17 -6.15
N PHE A 200 -12.29 23.93 -5.78
CA PHE A 200 -12.32 23.45 -4.40
C PHE A 200 -11.21 22.44 -4.12
N ILE A 201 -10.80 22.37 -2.88
CA ILE A 201 -9.97 21.31 -2.31
C ILE A 201 -10.46 21.04 -0.90
N ASP A 202 -10.68 19.77 -0.57
CA ASP A 202 -11.05 19.31 0.77
C ASP A 202 -10.35 18.02 1.13
N THR A 203 -10.19 17.78 2.43
CA THR A 203 -9.61 16.56 2.95
C THR A 203 -10.68 15.50 3.15
N GLY A 204 -10.52 14.36 2.48
CA GLY A 204 -11.38 13.18 2.61
C GLY A 204 -10.77 12.04 3.44
N MET A 205 -9.55 12.22 3.99
CA MET A 205 -8.91 11.27 4.92
C MET A 205 -8.86 9.82 4.41
N TRP A 206 -8.70 9.64 3.08
CA TRP A 206 -8.75 8.34 2.38
C TRP A 206 -10.11 7.63 2.42
N ASP A 207 -11.12 8.26 3.01
CA ASP A 207 -12.44 7.69 3.31
C ASP A 207 -13.47 8.03 2.23
N ALA A 208 -14.21 7.02 1.74
CA ALA A 208 -15.20 7.18 0.68
C ALA A 208 -16.41 8.00 1.13
N ALA A 209 -16.89 7.83 2.37
CA ALA A 209 -18.06 8.55 2.87
C ALA A 209 -17.75 10.03 3.07
N MET A 210 -16.59 10.35 3.66
CA MET A 210 -16.14 11.74 3.77
C MET A 210 -15.95 12.39 2.40
N ALA A 211 -15.38 11.68 1.44
CA ALA A 211 -15.20 12.18 0.08
C ALA A 211 -16.54 12.43 -0.63
N LYS A 212 -17.52 11.54 -0.42
CA LYS A 212 -18.88 11.74 -0.90
C LYS A 212 -19.48 13.02 -0.34
N ASP A 213 -19.45 13.23 0.98
CA ASP A 213 -20.01 14.41 1.64
C ASP A 213 -19.36 15.71 1.12
N LYS A 214 -18.03 15.71 0.91
CA LYS A 214 -17.33 16.87 0.32
C LYS A 214 -17.77 17.14 -1.11
N THR A 215 -17.90 16.09 -1.92
CA THR A 215 -18.33 16.20 -3.31
C THR A 215 -19.79 16.64 -3.40
N ASP A 216 -20.68 16.14 -2.54
CA ASP A 216 -22.08 16.61 -2.45
C ASP A 216 -22.14 18.13 -2.14
N ALA A 217 -21.31 18.62 -1.21
CA ALA A 217 -21.22 20.04 -0.89
C ALA A 217 -20.75 20.88 -2.11
N TRP A 218 -19.77 20.41 -2.88
CA TRP A 218 -19.31 21.10 -4.09
C TRP A 218 -20.38 21.12 -5.17
N LEU A 219 -21.12 20.02 -5.37
CA LEU A 219 -22.16 19.87 -6.38
C LEU A 219 -23.44 20.64 -6.06
N THR A 220 -23.61 21.12 -4.82
CA THR A 220 -24.69 22.02 -4.41
C THR A 220 -24.25 23.49 -4.35
N SER A 221 -22.97 23.79 -4.59
CA SER A 221 -22.43 25.15 -4.57
C SER A 221 -22.78 25.93 -5.84
N PRO A 222 -22.67 27.27 -5.80
CA PRO A 222 -22.84 28.11 -7.01
C PRO A 222 -21.83 27.81 -8.13
N LYS A 223 -20.73 27.10 -7.84
CA LYS A 223 -19.72 26.70 -8.82
C LYS A 223 -19.92 25.29 -9.39
N ALA A 224 -20.98 24.59 -9.01
CA ALA A 224 -21.22 23.19 -9.38
C ALA A 224 -21.17 22.93 -10.89
N ASP A 225 -21.68 23.88 -11.72
CA ASP A 225 -21.70 23.75 -13.17
C ASP A 225 -20.35 24.10 -13.84
N GLN A 226 -19.41 24.61 -13.08
CA GLN A 226 -18.05 24.91 -13.56
C GLN A 226 -17.07 23.73 -13.35
N ILE A 227 -17.46 22.70 -12.59
CA ILE A 227 -16.57 21.57 -12.29
C ILE A 227 -16.44 20.71 -13.54
N GLU A 228 -15.20 20.50 -14.01
CA GLU A 228 -14.87 19.74 -15.21
C GLU A 228 -14.14 18.43 -14.90
N VAL A 229 -13.33 18.41 -13.82
CA VAL A 229 -12.56 17.24 -13.42
C VAL A 229 -12.57 17.08 -11.91
N ILE A 230 -12.77 15.87 -11.44
CA ILE A 230 -12.56 15.48 -10.04
C ILE A 230 -11.25 14.72 -9.93
N ILE A 231 -10.31 15.28 -9.16
CA ILE A 231 -9.02 14.66 -8.85
C ILE A 231 -9.10 14.09 -7.44
N SER A 232 -8.82 12.81 -7.30
CA SER A 232 -8.81 12.13 -6.00
C SER A 232 -7.44 11.56 -5.68
N ASN A 233 -6.97 11.76 -4.46
CA ASN A 233 -5.68 11.22 -4.03
C ASN A 233 -5.69 9.69 -3.88
N ASN A 234 -6.87 9.04 -3.77
CA ASN A 234 -6.99 7.58 -3.82
C ASN A 234 -8.30 7.12 -4.46
N ASP A 235 -8.41 5.83 -4.72
CA ASP A 235 -9.57 5.20 -5.33
C ASP A 235 -10.78 5.13 -4.39
N GLY A 236 -10.56 4.96 -3.08
CA GLY A 236 -11.64 4.95 -2.09
C GLY A 236 -12.44 6.25 -2.14
N MET A 237 -11.74 7.38 -2.09
CA MET A 237 -12.37 8.71 -2.22
C MET A 237 -12.94 8.95 -3.62
N ALA A 238 -12.32 8.43 -4.69
CA ALA A 238 -12.86 8.52 -6.05
C ALA A 238 -14.21 7.80 -6.18
N MET A 239 -14.39 6.66 -5.51
CA MET A 239 -15.68 5.97 -5.46
C MET A 239 -16.74 6.78 -4.71
N GLY A 240 -16.37 7.42 -3.60
CA GLY A 240 -17.26 8.36 -2.89
C GLY A 240 -17.70 9.53 -3.77
N ALA A 241 -16.77 10.14 -4.49
CA ALA A 241 -17.07 11.21 -5.46
C ALA A 241 -17.98 10.73 -6.59
N LEU A 242 -17.78 9.51 -7.09
CA LEU A 242 -18.66 8.91 -8.10
C LEU A 242 -20.10 8.73 -7.58
N GLU A 243 -20.25 8.30 -6.35
CA GLU A 243 -21.56 8.15 -5.73
C GLU A 243 -22.28 9.50 -5.64
N ALA A 244 -21.59 10.56 -5.19
CA ALA A 244 -22.12 11.91 -5.14
C ALA A 244 -22.51 12.42 -6.54
N THR A 245 -21.64 12.28 -7.54
CA THR A 245 -21.94 12.74 -8.91
C THR A 245 -23.16 12.04 -9.51
N LYS A 246 -23.31 10.73 -9.26
CA LYS A 246 -24.49 9.97 -9.68
C LYS A 246 -25.76 10.45 -8.99
N ALA A 247 -25.72 10.74 -7.69
CA ALA A 247 -26.86 11.25 -6.92
C ALA A 247 -27.34 12.62 -7.46
N HIS A 248 -26.42 13.44 -7.95
CA HIS A 248 -26.72 14.74 -8.57
C HIS A 248 -26.99 14.67 -10.08
N GLY A 249 -27.03 13.46 -10.68
CA GLY A 249 -27.24 13.28 -12.12
C GLY A 249 -26.11 13.87 -12.99
N LYS A 250 -24.92 14.10 -12.41
CA LYS A 250 -23.74 14.63 -13.10
C LYS A 250 -22.85 13.49 -13.60
N LYS A 251 -22.22 13.72 -14.76
CA LYS A 251 -21.21 12.81 -15.31
C LYS A 251 -19.91 13.60 -15.50
N LEU A 252 -19.01 13.50 -14.55
CA LEU A 252 -17.70 14.16 -14.54
C LEU A 252 -16.58 13.13 -14.64
N PRO A 253 -15.47 13.42 -15.34
CA PRO A 253 -14.29 12.56 -15.30
C PRO A 253 -13.67 12.59 -13.89
N ILE A 254 -13.48 11.41 -13.32
CA ILE A 254 -12.92 11.19 -11.99
C ILE A 254 -11.65 10.37 -12.14
N PHE A 255 -10.56 10.82 -11.50
CA PHE A 255 -9.28 10.12 -11.50
C PHE A 255 -8.87 9.79 -10.08
N GLY A 256 -8.47 8.53 -9.86
CA GLY A 256 -8.01 8.00 -8.58
C GLY A 256 -6.53 7.61 -8.57
N VAL A 257 -6.15 6.93 -7.52
CA VAL A 257 -4.88 6.22 -7.34
C VAL A 257 -5.17 4.98 -6.51
N ASP A 258 -4.56 3.87 -6.80
CA ASP A 258 -4.42 2.56 -6.21
C ASP A 258 -4.72 1.42 -7.19
N ALA A 259 -5.56 1.64 -8.19
CA ALA A 259 -6.10 0.64 -9.10
C ALA A 259 -6.79 -0.53 -8.34
N LEU A 260 -7.65 -0.18 -7.39
CA LEU A 260 -8.46 -1.16 -6.69
C LEU A 260 -9.31 -1.99 -7.68
N PRO A 261 -9.53 -3.28 -7.43
CA PRO A 261 -10.31 -4.14 -8.32
C PRO A 261 -11.68 -3.57 -8.68
N GLU A 262 -12.36 -2.93 -7.73
CA GLU A 262 -13.65 -2.26 -7.91
C GLU A 262 -13.55 -1.10 -8.88
N VAL A 263 -12.50 -0.27 -8.76
CA VAL A 263 -12.27 0.90 -9.62
C VAL A 263 -11.89 0.45 -11.04
N LEU A 264 -11.14 -0.62 -11.20
CA LEU A 264 -10.89 -1.19 -12.54
C LEU A 264 -12.20 -1.58 -13.23
N GLN A 265 -13.19 -2.14 -12.51
CA GLN A 265 -14.52 -2.42 -13.07
C GLN A 265 -15.30 -1.14 -13.39
N LEU A 266 -15.14 -0.07 -12.61
CA LEU A 266 -15.76 1.23 -12.88
C LEU A 266 -15.13 1.93 -14.10
N ILE A 267 -13.82 1.78 -14.32
CA ILE A 267 -13.16 2.23 -15.56
C ILE A 267 -13.70 1.45 -16.77
N LYS A 268 -13.87 0.13 -16.64
CA LYS A 268 -14.48 -0.71 -17.70
C LYS A 268 -15.87 -0.24 -18.10
N LYS A 269 -16.65 0.25 -17.15
CA LYS A 269 -18.00 0.81 -17.37
C LYS A 269 -17.99 2.26 -17.86
N GLY A 270 -16.82 2.92 -17.90
CA GLY A 270 -16.71 4.35 -18.24
C GLY A 270 -17.27 5.28 -17.16
N GLU A 271 -17.32 4.81 -15.91
CA GLU A 271 -17.82 5.58 -14.75
C GLU A 271 -16.69 6.31 -14.03
N ILE A 272 -15.49 5.76 -14.01
CA ILE A 272 -14.23 6.40 -13.60
C ILE A 272 -13.33 6.51 -14.82
N ALA A 273 -12.64 7.63 -14.96
CA ALA A 273 -11.85 7.96 -16.14
C ALA A 273 -10.47 7.29 -16.15
N GLY A 274 -9.86 7.13 -14.99
CA GLY A 274 -8.56 6.49 -14.83
C GLY A 274 -8.10 6.43 -13.38
N THR A 275 -7.07 5.65 -13.16
CA THR A 275 -6.41 5.51 -11.86
C THR A 275 -4.92 5.26 -12.06
N VAL A 276 -4.14 5.34 -11.00
CA VAL A 276 -2.72 4.99 -10.98
C VAL A 276 -2.54 3.73 -10.15
N LEU A 277 -2.03 2.66 -10.73
CA LEU A 277 -1.73 1.43 -9.98
C LEU A 277 -0.67 1.70 -8.92
N ASN A 278 -1.06 1.56 -7.67
CA ASN A 278 -0.18 1.39 -6.52
C ASN A 278 -0.06 -0.13 -6.31
N ASP A 279 1.02 -0.73 -6.77
CA ASP A 279 1.13 -2.21 -6.84
C ASP A 279 1.22 -2.85 -5.44
N GLY A 280 0.07 -3.05 -4.80
CA GLY A 280 -0.05 -3.70 -3.50
C GLY A 280 0.44 -5.16 -3.51
N VAL A 281 0.31 -5.87 -4.63
CA VAL A 281 0.81 -7.24 -4.78
C VAL A 281 2.33 -7.25 -4.77
N GLY A 282 2.97 -6.39 -5.55
CA GLY A 282 4.43 -6.24 -5.59
C GLY A 282 5.00 -5.79 -4.25
N GLN A 283 4.34 -4.84 -3.58
CA GLN A 283 4.73 -4.40 -2.24
C GLN A 283 4.61 -5.53 -1.22
N ALA A 284 3.50 -6.28 -1.17
CA ALA A 284 3.30 -7.38 -0.25
C ALA A 284 4.36 -8.48 -0.43
N LYS A 285 4.66 -8.86 -1.67
CA LYS A 285 5.74 -9.80 -2.00
C LYS A 285 7.09 -9.32 -1.46
N ALA A 286 7.42 -8.05 -1.68
CA ALA A 286 8.67 -7.48 -1.20
C ALA A 286 8.72 -7.46 0.33
N VAL A 287 7.65 -7.06 1.02
CA VAL A 287 7.57 -7.05 2.49
C VAL A 287 7.81 -8.45 3.05
N ILE A 288 7.12 -9.47 2.52
CA ILE A 288 7.25 -10.84 3.03
C ILE A 288 8.61 -11.44 2.69
N ALA A 289 9.13 -11.22 1.49
CA ALA A 289 10.45 -11.72 1.11
C ALA A 289 11.56 -11.15 1.99
N LEU A 290 11.58 -9.83 2.21
CA LEU A 290 12.56 -9.18 3.10
C LEU A 290 12.40 -9.69 4.53
N SER A 291 11.17 -9.73 5.06
CA SER A 291 10.89 -10.15 6.43
C SER A 291 11.32 -11.61 6.68
N THR A 292 11.01 -12.52 5.75
CA THR A 292 11.36 -13.94 5.83
C THR A 292 12.88 -14.14 5.76
N ASN A 293 13.56 -13.47 4.85
CA ASN A 293 15.00 -13.55 4.73
C ASN A 293 15.70 -13.06 6.00
N LEU A 294 15.31 -11.90 6.49
CA LEU A 294 15.88 -11.31 7.70
C LEU A 294 15.58 -12.14 8.96
N ALA A 295 14.35 -12.66 9.09
CA ALA A 295 13.99 -13.57 10.17
C ALA A 295 14.85 -14.84 10.19
N ALA A 296 15.26 -15.32 9.02
CA ALA A 296 16.15 -16.47 8.86
C ALA A 296 17.65 -16.10 8.96
N GLY A 297 18.01 -14.87 9.31
CA GLY A 297 19.40 -14.40 9.40
C GLY A 297 20.13 -14.32 8.06
N LYS A 298 19.39 -14.18 6.94
CA LYS A 298 19.94 -14.02 5.59
C LYS A 298 19.99 -12.54 5.18
N ASP A 299 20.72 -12.26 4.10
CA ASP A 299 20.62 -10.95 3.45
C ASP A 299 19.18 -10.66 3.03
N ALA A 300 18.73 -9.42 3.23
CA ALA A 300 17.34 -9.01 3.01
C ALA A 300 16.79 -9.43 1.64
N THR A 301 17.61 -9.36 0.58
CA THR A 301 17.21 -9.68 -0.80
C THR A 301 17.66 -11.05 -1.29
N ALA A 302 18.14 -11.93 -0.40
CA ALA A 302 18.64 -13.25 -0.77
C ALA A 302 17.60 -14.06 -1.57
N GLY A 303 17.97 -14.53 -2.77
CA GLY A 303 17.09 -15.33 -3.63
C GLY A 303 15.91 -14.58 -4.25
N THR A 304 15.93 -13.24 -4.25
CA THR A 304 14.90 -12.39 -4.86
C THR A 304 15.47 -11.53 -6.00
N GLU A 305 14.59 -10.93 -6.80
CA GLU A 305 14.95 -9.91 -7.79
C GLU A 305 14.82 -8.48 -7.23
N ILE A 306 14.50 -8.34 -5.95
CA ILE A 306 14.28 -7.05 -5.30
C ILE A 306 15.60 -6.29 -5.24
N LYS A 307 15.56 -5.05 -5.71
CA LYS A 307 16.71 -4.13 -5.65
C LYS A 307 16.51 -3.13 -4.51
N LEU A 308 17.48 -3.07 -3.61
CA LEU A 308 17.53 -2.05 -2.57
C LEU A 308 18.48 -0.93 -2.98
N LYS A 309 18.01 0.30 -2.86
CA LYS A 309 18.85 1.48 -2.85
C LYS A 309 18.70 2.16 -1.49
N ASP A 310 19.81 2.31 -0.76
CA ASP A 310 19.80 2.88 0.59
C ASP A 310 18.79 2.18 1.52
N LYS A 311 18.70 0.84 1.43
CA LYS A 311 17.76 -0.03 2.17
C LYS A 311 16.27 0.19 1.83
N VAL A 312 15.99 0.79 0.69
CA VAL A 312 14.64 1.09 0.19
C VAL A 312 14.37 0.27 -1.07
N ALA A 313 13.29 -0.49 -1.07
CA ALA A 313 12.69 -1.12 -2.24
C ALA A 313 11.59 -0.22 -2.81
N ARG A 314 11.81 0.34 -4.01
CA ARG A 314 10.80 1.15 -4.70
C ARG A 314 10.03 0.30 -5.70
N ILE A 315 8.72 0.23 -5.52
CA ILE A 315 7.79 -0.43 -6.43
C ILE A 315 7.19 0.66 -7.33
N PRO A 316 7.31 0.55 -8.67
CA PRO A 316 6.87 1.62 -9.56
C PRO A 316 5.35 1.74 -9.63
N TYR A 317 4.89 2.96 -9.89
CA TYR A 317 3.51 3.23 -10.26
C TYR A 317 3.26 3.00 -11.76
N LEU A 318 2.02 2.71 -12.14
CA LEU A 318 1.60 2.59 -13.54
C LEU A 318 0.25 3.28 -13.75
N GLY A 319 0.12 4.06 -14.82
CA GLY A 319 -1.16 4.66 -15.20
C GLY A 319 -2.12 3.63 -15.80
N VAL A 320 -3.39 3.70 -15.41
CA VAL A 320 -4.45 2.80 -15.87
C VAL A 320 -5.64 3.62 -16.35
N ASP A 321 -6.00 3.44 -17.61
CA ASP A 321 -7.22 3.97 -18.22
C ASP A 321 -7.86 2.91 -19.15
N ALA A 322 -8.95 3.24 -19.79
CA ALA A 322 -9.65 2.31 -20.69
C ALA A 322 -8.76 1.75 -21.82
N SER A 323 -7.68 2.45 -22.20
CA SER A 323 -6.82 2.02 -23.31
C SER A 323 -5.87 0.85 -22.97
N ASN A 324 -5.60 0.64 -21.67
CA ASN A 324 -4.67 -0.41 -21.22
C ASN A 324 -5.25 -1.31 -20.12
N LEU A 325 -6.52 -1.11 -19.76
CA LEU A 325 -7.22 -1.75 -18.65
C LEU A 325 -7.14 -3.28 -18.66
N ASP A 326 -7.21 -3.90 -19.84
CA ASP A 326 -7.21 -5.37 -19.98
C ASP A 326 -5.96 -6.04 -19.39
N LYS A 327 -4.86 -5.30 -19.26
CA LYS A 327 -3.62 -5.80 -18.63
C LYS A 327 -3.75 -5.97 -17.11
N PHE A 328 -4.73 -5.32 -16.49
CA PHE A 328 -4.94 -5.24 -15.04
C PHE A 328 -6.20 -5.98 -14.58
N LEU A 329 -7.10 -6.32 -15.50
CA LEU A 329 -8.27 -7.15 -15.20
C LEU A 329 -7.82 -8.62 -15.11
N LYS A 330 -8.03 -9.22 -13.95
CA LYS A 330 -7.80 -10.66 -13.72
C LYS A 330 -9.11 -11.41 -13.68
#